data_e0d6bf81e8573a0505ab5b77a6bbe38c
#
_entry.id   e0d6bf81e8573a0505ab5b77a6bbe38c
#
_cell.length_a   1.000
_cell.length_b   1.000
_cell.length_c   1.000
_cell.angle_alpha   90.00
_cell.angle_beta   90.00
_cell.angle_gamma   90.00
#
_symmetry.space_group_name_H-M   'P 1'
#
loop_
_entity.id
_entity.type
_entity.pdbx_description
1 polymer ?
#
loop_
_entity_poly.entity_id
_entity_poly.type
_entity_poly.pdbx_seq_one_letter_code
_entity_poly.pdbx_strand_id
1 'polypeptide(L)'
;MNCFFKILIVGLLFANVISAQETNVTPIQNSGLQIEKPLLNQSKKLALLLPFNLNKVQNDTVNSVVDRLKKDKFLNMTLDFYSGALVAIDSAKQLGVAVDVSIFDSEETKNSSNVAKLIADNHLETFSAVIGPFYQTNVEKIAELLSANQVAVISPLSKEMGKSYPNLFQTITPTSLLRSAIFDFMRTKNGNIIAVVDKKKVSVKKYIVENQKDVRFATLDATGSLNVVSLKALLVKNKINYVVMETANTSMIKATITTLLSVQPLYNVQLVILEPNETLDTDEIEFANLLKLKLLYPSMTRENNSPEAVIFEKNYKLKNKVTPNAFATRGFDVTFDALMRLSQSNSYFESATTQVTEQVESKFDYFKNETGGFANKGLYLLYYDADLTVKVAK
;
A
#
# COMPACT_ATOMS: atom_id res chain seq x y z
N MET A 1 -48.20 47.91 21.56
CA MET A 1 -49.22 47.74 20.48
C MET A 1 -48.76 46.55 19.66
N ASN A 2 -49.44 45.45 19.91
CA ASN A 2 -49.14 44.14 19.38
C ASN A 2 -49.67 43.94 17.96
N CYS A 3 -48.89 43.47 17.04
CA CYS A 3 -49.41 42.88 15.79
C CYS A 3 -48.86 41.45 15.67
N PHE A 4 -49.73 40.50 15.97
CA PHE A 4 -49.56 39.09 15.70
C PHE A 4 -49.76 38.82 14.21
N PHE A 5 -48.74 38.30 13.51
CA PHE A 5 -48.91 37.74 12.19
C PHE A 5 -49.04 36.21 12.32
N LYS A 6 -50.23 35.69 12.10
CA LYS A 6 -50.49 34.26 11.95
C LYS A 6 -50.09 33.86 10.52
N ILE A 7 -49.08 33.05 10.37
CA ILE A 7 -48.76 32.37 9.10
C ILE A 7 -49.41 30.98 9.13
N LEU A 8 -50.33 30.81 8.25
CA LEU A 8 -51.02 29.55 7.95
C LEU A 8 -50.04 28.67 7.17
N ILE A 9 -49.58 27.56 7.75
CA ILE A 9 -48.78 26.56 7.06
C ILE A 9 -49.74 25.59 6.40
N VAL A 10 -49.90 25.73 5.06
CA VAL A 10 -50.54 24.70 4.22
C VAL A 10 -49.52 23.63 3.96
N GLY A 11 -49.68 22.47 4.57
CA GLY A 11 -48.88 21.29 4.32
C GLY A 11 -49.16 20.72 2.93
N LEU A 12 -48.28 20.97 1.98
CA LEU A 12 -48.21 20.22 0.72
C LEU A 12 -47.26 19.01 0.97
N LEU A 13 -47.87 17.85 1.15
CA LEU A 13 -47.20 16.56 1.05
C LEU A 13 -46.70 16.36 -0.39
N PHE A 14 -45.47 16.77 -0.63
CA PHE A 14 -44.74 16.25 -1.80
C PHE A 14 -44.18 14.87 -1.40
N ALA A 15 -44.80 13.82 -1.89
CA ALA A 15 -44.20 12.50 -1.97
C ALA A 15 -42.96 12.62 -2.91
N ASN A 16 -41.81 12.89 -2.36
CA ASN A 16 -40.56 12.73 -3.08
C ASN A 16 -40.38 11.23 -3.32
N VAL A 17 -40.74 10.76 -4.49
CA VAL A 17 -40.20 9.52 -5.05
C VAL A 17 -38.70 9.78 -5.19
N ILE A 18 -37.92 9.27 -4.26
CA ILE A 18 -36.48 9.21 -4.41
C ILE A 18 -36.23 8.19 -5.51
N SER A 19 -36.19 8.66 -6.75
CA SER A 19 -35.55 7.97 -7.84
C SER A 19 -34.09 7.82 -7.39
N ALA A 20 -33.68 6.63 -7.03
CA ALA A 20 -32.28 6.31 -6.89
C ALA A 20 -31.64 6.57 -8.26
N GLN A 21 -31.04 7.74 -8.40
CA GLN A 21 -30.21 8.05 -9.55
C GLN A 21 -29.03 7.08 -9.48
N GLU A 22 -29.05 6.07 -10.33
CA GLU A 22 -27.87 5.24 -10.57
C GLU A 22 -26.74 6.19 -10.94
N THR A 23 -25.81 6.38 -10.03
CA THR A 23 -24.60 7.15 -10.30
C THR A 23 -23.83 6.36 -11.35
N ASN A 24 -23.79 6.85 -12.58
CA ASN A 24 -22.99 6.27 -13.65
C ASN A 24 -21.51 6.35 -13.26
N VAL A 25 -21.02 5.29 -12.64
CA VAL A 25 -19.62 5.10 -12.28
C VAL A 25 -18.87 4.79 -13.58
N THR A 26 -17.84 5.55 -13.87
CA THR A 26 -17.01 5.31 -15.07
C THR A 26 -16.16 4.05 -14.88
N PRO A 27 -16.18 3.08 -15.81
CA PRO A 27 -15.37 1.87 -15.68
C PRO A 27 -13.86 2.18 -15.69
N ILE A 28 -13.10 1.49 -14.85
CA ILE A 28 -11.65 1.51 -14.88
C ILE A 28 -11.19 0.39 -15.82
N GLN A 29 -10.53 0.75 -16.92
CA GLN A 29 -9.91 -0.24 -17.79
C GLN A 29 -8.59 -0.68 -17.15
N ASN A 30 -8.40 -1.99 -17.04
CA ASN A 30 -7.17 -2.55 -16.51
C ASN A 30 -6.15 -2.69 -17.66
N SER A 31 -5.14 -1.84 -17.69
CA SER A 31 -4.12 -1.81 -18.76
C SER A 31 -3.18 -3.04 -18.77
N GLY A 32 -3.23 -3.88 -17.74
CA GLY A 32 -2.37 -5.06 -17.60
C GLY A 32 -3.05 -6.41 -17.90
N LEU A 33 -4.38 -6.45 -17.97
CA LEU A 33 -5.12 -7.71 -18.16
C LEU A 33 -6.04 -7.59 -19.37
N GLN A 34 -5.78 -8.37 -20.42
CA GLN A 34 -6.75 -8.53 -21.52
C GLN A 34 -7.97 -9.28 -20.99
N ILE A 35 -9.16 -8.68 -21.14
CA ILE A 35 -10.43 -9.32 -20.77
C ILE A 35 -10.75 -10.38 -21.82
N GLU A 36 -10.29 -11.61 -21.59
CA GLU A 36 -10.85 -12.76 -22.28
C GLU A 36 -12.22 -13.08 -21.68
N LYS A 37 -13.15 -13.57 -22.54
CA LYS A 37 -14.50 -13.95 -22.08
C LYS A 37 -14.42 -14.89 -20.87
N PRO A 38 -15.25 -14.68 -19.82
CA PRO A 38 -15.24 -15.55 -18.64
C PRO A 38 -15.44 -17.02 -19.04
N LEU A 39 -14.55 -17.87 -18.57
CA LEU A 39 -14.75 -19.33 -18.63
C LEU A 39 -15.96 -19.68 -17.77
N LEU A 40 -17.07 -19.99 -18.41
CA LEU A 40 -18.31 -20.44 -17.78
C LEU A 40 -18.06 -21.82 -17.14
N ASN A 41 -17.78 -21.88 -15.83
CA ASN A 41 -18.14 -23.01 -14.97
C ASN A 41 -17.82 -22.68 -13.49
N GLN A 42 -18.86 -22.54 -12.71
CA GLN A 42 -18.98 -22.22 -11.29
C GLN A 42 -18.78 -20.73 -10.96
N SER A 43 -19.81 -20.13 -10.36
CA SER A 43 -19.74 -18.80 -9.74
C SER A 43 -18.61 -18.78 -8.71
N LYS A 44 -17.57 -17.97 -8.94
CA LYS A 44 -16.47 -17.82 -7.99
C LYS A 44 -16.91 -16.90 -6.87
N LYS A 45 -16.45 -17.21 -5.64
CA LYS A 45 -16.81 -16.47 -4.45
C LYS A 45 -15.59 -15.84 -3.80
N LEU A 46 -15.71 -14.56 -3.46
CA LEU A 46 -14.72 -13.81 -2.70
C LEU A 46 -15.31 -13.36 -1.37
N ALA A 47 -14.64 -13.63 -0.26
CA ALA A 47 -14.99 -13.09 1.04
C ALA A 47 -14.05 -11.94 1.42
N LEU A 48 -14.60 -10.86 1.99
CA LEU A 48 -13.86 -9.80 2.65
C LEU A 48 -14.12 -9.91 4.16
N LEU A 49 -13.10 -10.15 4.95
CA LEU A 49 -13.15 -10.21 6.41
C LEU A 49 -12.57 -8.92 6.97
N LEU A 50 -13.45 -8.01 7.37
CA LEU A 50 -13.08 -6.64 7.77
C LEU A 50 -13.40 -6.40 9.25
N PRO A 51 -12.49 -5.80 10.03
CA PRO A 51 -12.66 -5.61 11.47
C PRO A 51 -13.51 -4.40 11.81
N PHE A 52 -14.79 -4.43 11.48
CA PHE A 52 -15.72 -3.36 11.88
C PHE A 52 -15.94 -3.36 13.39
N ASN A 53 -15.84 -4.53 14.02
CA ASN A 53 -16.09 -4.71 15.45
C ASN A 53 -17.45 -4.15 15.87
N LEU A 54 -18.50 -4.47 15.10
CA LEU A 54 -19.86 -3.92 15.28
C LEU A 54 -20.38 -4.11 16.69
N ASN A 55 -20.10 -5.26 17.32
CA ASN A 55 -20.49 -5.52 18.71
C ASN A 55 -19.92 -4.46 19.68
N LYS A 56 -18.68 -4.02 19.47
CA LYS A 56 -18.07 -2.96 20.29
C LYS A 56 -18.70 -1.60 20.02
N VAL A 57 -19.10 -1.34 18.78
CA VAL A 57 -19.76 -0.07 18.39
C VAL A 57 -21.16 -0.01 18.97
N GLN A 58 -21.94 -1.09 18.87
CA GLN A 58 -23.32 -1.17 19.32
C GLN A 58 -23.45 -1.16 20.86
N ASN A 59 -22.50 -1.77 21.56
CA ASN A 59 -22.51 -1.89 23.01
C ASN A 59 -21.74 -0.75 23.72
N ASP A 60 -21.24 0.22 23.00
CA ASP A 60 -20.57 1.37 23.60
C ASP A 60 -21.60 2.35 24.21
N THR A 61 -21.76 2.28 25.53
CA THR A 61 -22.68 3.15 26.27
C THR A 61 -22.04 4.52 26.63
N VAL A 62 -20.74 4.69 26.40
CA VAL A 62 -19.98 5.89 26.83
C VAL A 62 -19.79 6.87 25.68
N ASN A 63 -19.52 6.37 24.48
CA ASN A 63 -19.25 7.22 23.31
C ASN A 63 -20.39 7.09 22.30
N SER A 64 -20.78 8.22 21.72
CA SER A 64 -21.62 8.19 20.53
C SER A 64 -20.84 7.58 19.35
N VAL A 65 -21.55 7.08 18.34
CA VAL A 65 -20.93 6.59 17.09
C VAL A 65 -20.01 7.65 16.47
N VAL A 66 -20.41 8.92 16.51
CA VAL A 66 -19.64 10.06 15.99
C VAL A 66 -18.35 10.25 16.76
N ASP A 67 -18.39 10.18 18.11
CA ASP A 67 -17.19 10.32 18.94
C ASP A 67 -16.23 9.16 18.74
N ARG A 68 -16.78 7.97 18.54
CA ARG A 68 -15.98 6.79 18.24
C ARG A 68 -15.28 6.91 16.90
N LEU A 69 -15.98 7.31 15.84
CA LEU A 69 -15.38 7.58 14.53
C LEU A 69 -14.28 8.65 14.58
N LYS A 70 -14.37 9.62 15.48
CA LYS A 70 -13.31 10.62 15.66
C LYS A 70 -12.06 10.06 16.35
N LYS A 71 -12.20 9.08 17.22
CA LYS A 71 -11.13 8.57 18.10
C LYS A 71 -10.53 7.24 17.65
N ASP A 72 -11.32 6.36 17.08
CA ASP A 72 -10.92 5.00 16.72
C ASP A 72 -10.27 4.96 15.34
N LYS A 73 -8.95 5.15 15.33
CA LYS A 73 -8.14 5.13 14.09
C LYS A 73 -8.21 3.79 13.36
N PHE A 74 -8.38 2.67 14.09
CA PHE A 74 -8.46 1.35 13.48
C PHE A 74 -9.79 1.14 12.76
N LEU A 75 -10.89 1.58 13.37
CA LEU A 75 -12.20 1.59 12.72
C LEU A 75 -12.20 2.49 11.48
N ASN A 76 -11.62 3.70 11.57
CA ASN A 76 -11.53 4.60 10.42
C ASN A 76 -10.73 3.97 9.27
N MET A 77 -9.59 3.37 9.56
CA MET A 77 -8.80 2.63 8.58
C MET A 77 -9.62 1.50 7.92
N THR A 78 -10.41 0.77 8.71
CA THR A 78 -11.30 -0.29 8.20
C THR A 78 -12.38 0.25 7.28
N LEU A 79 -13.02 1.37 7.65
CA LEU A 79 -14.05 2.02 6.85
C LEU A 79 -13.49 2.60 5.54
N ASP A 80 -12.30 3.17 5.58
CA ASP A 80 -11.61 3.66 4.39
C ASP A 80 -11.29 2.50 3.43
N PHE A 81 -10.68 1.42 3.93
CA PHE A 81 -10.42 0.20 3.15
C PHE A 81 -11.72 -0.37 2.55
N TYR A 82 -12.76 -0.48 3.35
CA TYR A 82 -14.08 -0.95 2.92
C TYR A 82 -14.66 -0.07 1.80
N SER A 83 -14.59 1.24 1.95
CA SER A 83 -15.09 2.19 0.94
C SER A 83 -14.36 2.02 -0.40
N GLY A 84 -13.04 1.81 -0.37
CA GLY A 84 -12.25 1.49 -1.55
C GLY A 84 -12.63 0.14 -2.17
N ALA A 85 -12.81 -0.89 -1.34
CA ALA A 85 -13.23 -2.22 -1.79
C ALA A 85 -14.61 -2.19 -2.47
N LEU A 86 -15.55 -1.38 -1.99
CA LEU A 86 -16.85 -1.19 -2.62
C LEU A 86 -16.74 -0.56 -4.01
N VAL A 87 -15.83 0.41 -4.19
CA VAL A 87 -15.58 0.99 -5.52
C VAL A 87 -14.96 -0.05 -6.47
N ALA A 88 -14.08 -0.92 -5.95
CA ALA A 88 -13.51 -2.02 -6.72
C ALA A 88 -14.58 -3.02 -7.18
N ILE A 89 -15.49 -3.41 -6.29
CA ILE A 89 -16.59 -4.33 -6.60
C ILE A 89 -17.50 -3.74 -7.66
N ASP A 90 -17.89 -2.46 -7.52
CA ASP A 90 -18.72 -1.77 -8.51
C ASP A 90 -18.02 -1.66 -9.87
N SER A 91 -16.72 -1.34 -9.88
CA SER A 91 -15.91 -1.26 -11.10
C SER A 91 -15.78 -2.62 -11.80
N ALA A 92 -15.49 -3.68 -11.05
CA ALA A 92 -15.40 -5.03 -11.57
C ALA A 92 -16.76 -5.51 -12.16
N LYS A 93 -17.86 -5.20 -11.47
CA LYS A 93 -19.22 -5.51 -11.94
C LYS A 93 -19.54 -4.80 -13.26
N GLN A 94 -19.15 -3.54 -13.42
CA GLN A 94 -19.32 -2.81 -14.68
C GLN A 94 -18.50 -3.39 -15.84
N LEU A 95 -17.36 -4.01 -15.53
CA LEU A 95 -16.55 -4.76 -16.51
C LEU A 95 -17.11 -6.16 -16.82
N GLY A 96 -18.24 -6.56 -16.24
CA GLY A 96 -18.85 -7.86 -16.45
C GLY A 96 -18.20 -8.99 -15.66
N VAL A 97 -17.43 -8.70 -14.61
CA VAL A 97 -16.82 -9.69 -13.74
C VAL A 97 -17.87 -10.42 -12.93
N ALA A 98 -17.99 -11.73 -13.13
CA ALA A 98 -18.95 -12.61 -12.45
C ALA A 98 -18.30 -13.29 -11.24
N VAL A 99 -18.12 -12.54 -10.14
CA VAL A 99 -17.62 -13.06 -8.85
C VAL A 99 -18.59 -12.61 -7.77
N ASP A 100 -19.09 -13.57 -6.97
CA ASP A 100 -19.96 -13.28 -5.83
C ASP A 100 -19.10 -12.78 -4.67
N VAL A 101 -19.40 -11.59 -4.14
CA VAL A 101 -18.65 -11.01 -3.03
C VAL A 101 -19.51 -10.99 -1.76
N SER A 102 -18.97 -11.54 -0.69
CA SER A 102 -19.55 -11.50 0.65
C SER A 102 -18.64 -10.74 1.61
N ILE A 103 -19.22 -9.92 2.48
CA ILE A 103 -18.47 -9.07 3.42
C ILE A 103 -18.90 -9.42 4.83
N PHE A 104 -17.94 -9.72 5.69
CA PHE A 104 -18.14 -10.17 7.05
C PHE A 104 -17.35 -9.33 8.05
N ASP A 105 -17.91 -9.12 9.24
CA ASP A 105 -17.19 -8.52 10.37
C ASP A 105 -16.31 -9.58 11.02
N SER A 106 -15.00 -9.42 10.94
CA SER A 106 -14.04 -10.34 11.55
C SER A 106 -13.93 -10.19 13.07
N GLU A 107 -14.54 -9.17 13.66
CA GLU A 107 -14.53 -8.89 15.11
C GLU A 107 -13.16 -9.08 15.75
N GLU A 108 -12.12 -8.55 15.09
CA GLU A 108 -10.75 -8.87 15.48
C GLU A 108 -10.14 -7.84 16.42
N THR A 109 -9.24 -8.36 17.23
CA THR A 109 -8.20 -7.62 17.96
C THR A 109 -6.85 -8.20 17.55
N LYS A 110 -5.76 -7.61 18.02
CA LYS A 110 -4.40 -8.14 17.75
C LYS A 110 -4.28 -9.64 18.08
N ASN A 111 -4.99 -10.13 19.10
CA ASN A 111 -4.82 -11.49 19.63
C ASN A 111 -6.06 -12.39 19.50
N SER A 112 -7.15 -11.88 18.96
CA SER A 112 -8.41 -12.63 18.86
C SER A 112 -9.25 -12.20 17.69
N SER A 113 -10.05 -13.15 17.17
CA SER A 113 -11.03 -12.90 16.10
C SER A 113 -12.09 -13.99 16.12
N ASN A 114 -13.20 -13.76 15.42
CA ASN A 114 -14.26 -14.74 15.23
C ASN A 114 -14.10 -15.57 13.94
N VAL A 115 -12.92 -15.57 13.31
CA VAL A 115 -12.69 -16.20 11.98
C VAL A 115 -13.08 -17.68 11.94
N ALA A 116 -12.85 -18.44 13.00
CA ALA A 116 -13.26 -19.85 13.06
C ALA A 116 -14.79 -20.02 13.01
N LYS A 117 -15.52 -19.14 13.69
CA LYS A 117 -16.98 -19.10 13.64
C LYS A 117 -17.47 -18.67 12.25
N LEU A 118 -16.85 -17.65 11.66
CA LEU A 118 -17.20 -17.19 10.30
C LEU A 118 -17.01 -18.30 9.25
N ILE A 119 -15.93 -19.08 9.34
CA ILE A 119 -15.72 -20.22 8.45
C ILE A 119 -16.89 -21.22 8.56
N ALA A 120 -17.22 -21.62 9.79
CA ALA A 120 -18.25 -22.62 10.03
C ALA A 120 -19.67 -22.15 9.63
N ASP A 121 -20.02 -20.91 10.01
CA ASP A 121 -21.36 -20.38 9.80
C ASP A 121 -21.66 -20.04 8.33
N ASN A 122 -20.60 -19.70 7.56
CA ASN A 122 -20.73 -19.17 6.19
C ASN A 122 -20.08 -20.08 5.13
N HIS A 123 -19.60 -21.26 5.52
CA HIS A 123 -18.99 -22.22 4.61
C HIS A 123 -17.85 -21.60 3.78
N LEU A 124 -16.93 -20.84 4.44
CA LEU A 124 -15.83 -20.16 3.73
C LEU A 124 -14.87 -21.13 3.05
N GLU A 125 -14.87 -22.41 3.40
CA GLU A 125 -14.16 -23.48 2.71
C GLU A 125 -14.62 -23.68 1.26
N THR A 126 -15.79 -23.15 0.90
CA THR A 126 -16.32 -23.19 -0.48
C THR A 126 -15.99 -21.97 -1.30
N PHE A 127 -15.30 -20.98 -0.73
CA PHE A 127 -14.90 -19.77 -1.43
C PHE A 127 -13.63 -19.98 -2.25
N SER A 128 -13.45 -19.16 -3.27
CA SER A 128 -12.25 -19.19 -4.12
C SER A 128 -11.10 -18.41 -3.47
N ALA A 129 -11.43 -17.33 -2.76
CA ALA A 129 -10.45 -16.51 -2.04
C ALA A 129 -11.11 -15.75 -0.87
N VAL A 130 -10.26 -15.33 0.08
CA VAL A 130 -10.63 -14.51 1.23
C VAL A 130 -9.62 -13.37 1.34
N ILE A 131 -10.07 -12.11 1.41
CA ILE A 131 -9.26 -10.94 1.74
C ILE A 131 -9.42 -10.62 3.22
N GLY A 132 -8.32 -10.49 3.94
CA GLY A 132 -8.32 -10.27 5.39
C GLY A 132 -8.21 -11.59 6.19
N PRO A 133 -8.29 -11.51 7.51
CA PRO A 133 -8.40 -10.30 8.36
C PRO A 133 -7.22 -9.33 8.25
N PHE A 134 -7.13 -8.32 9.15
CA PHE A 134 -6.07 -7.30 9.05
C PHE A 134 -4.84 -7.61 9.90
N TYR A 135 -5.03 -8.17 11.09
CA TYR A 135 -3.90 -8.56 11.94
C TYR A 135 -3.27 -9.87 11.48
N GLN A 136 -1.94 -9.92 11.45
CA GLN A 136 -1.18 -11.08 10.97
C GLN A 136 -1.56 -12.39 11.67
N THR A 137 -1.70 -12.37 12.98
CA THR A 137 -2.08 -13.55 13.77
C THR A 137 -3.44 -14.13 13.36
N ASN A 138 -4.37 -13.27 12.97
CA ASN A 138 -5.70 -13.68 12.53
C ASN A 138 -5.69 -14.16 11.07
N VAL A 139 -4.87 -13.53 10.23
CA VAL A 139 -4.60 -13.98 8.85
C VAL A 139 -3.99 -15.39 8.84
N GLU A 140 -3.01 -15.64 9.70
CA GLU A 140 -2.39 -16.96 9.86
C GLU A 140 -3.41 -18.02 10.29
N LYS A 141 -4.26 -17.67 11.24
CA LYS A 141 -5.31 -18.58 11.73
C LYS A 141 -6.29 -19.00 10.64
N ILE A 142 -6.75 -18.05 9.80
CA ILE A 142 -7.66 -18.39 8.71
C ILE A 142 -6.94 -19.16 7.61
N ALA A 143 -5.68 -18.81 7.30
CA ALA A 143 -4.87 -19.54 6.34
C ALA A 143 -4.68 -21.01 6.76
N GLU A 144 -4.38 -21.24 8.04
CA GLU A 144 -4.28 -22.59 8.62
C GLU A 144 -5.58 -23.38 8.46
N LEU A 145 -6.71 -22.79 8.86
CA LEU A 145 -8.02 -23.45 8.85
C LEU A 145 -8.52 -23.78 7.43
N LEU A 146 -8.19 -22.95 6.44
CA LEU A 146 -8.62 -23.11 5.05
C LEU A 146 -7.57 -23.75 4.13
N SER A 147 -6.42 -24.14 4.68
CA SER A 147 -5.30 -24.69 3.91
C SER A 147 -5.66 -25.97 3.14
N ALA A 148 -6.40 -26.89 3.78
CA ALA A 148 -6.82 -28.15 3.15
C ALA A 148 -7.79 -27.94 1.97
N ASN A 149 -8.55 -26.86 1.96
CA ASN A 149 -9.56 -26.55 0.95
C ASN A 149 -8.97 -25.72 -0.21
N GLN A 150 -7.69 -25.36 -0.16
CA GLN A 150 -7.02 -24.54 -1.16
C GLN A 150 -7.70 -23.18 -1.41
N VAL A 151 -8.35 -22.62 -0.39
CA VAL A 151 -8.87 -21.26 -0.44
C VAL A 151 -7.74 -20.28 -0.30
N ALA A 152 -7.56 -19.39 -1.27
CA ALA A 152 -6.51 -18.37 -1.22
C ALA A 152 -6.82 -17.34 -0.13
N VAL A 153 -5.90 -17.14 0.82
CA VAL A 153 -6.01 -16.14 1.88
C VAL A 153 -5.07 -14.98 1.57
N ILE A 154 -5.65 -13.80 1.36
CA ILE A 154 -4.95 -12.59 0.93
C ILE A 154 -4.82 -11.66 2.13
N SER A 155 -3.59 -11.49 2.64
CA SER A 155 -3.27 -10.55 3.71
C SER A 155 -3.19 -9.13 3.15
N PRO A 156 -4.13 -8.21 3.48
CA PRO A 156 -4.21 -6.94 2.78
C PRO A 156 -3.26 -5.86 3.31
N LEU A 157 -2.93 -5.87 4.62
CA LEU A 157 -2.28 -4.75 5.31
C LEU A 157 -1.08 -5.13 6.17
N SER A 158 -0.90 -6.41 6.51
CA SER A 158 0.18 -6.80 7.41
C SER A 158 1.55 -6.67 6.76
N LYS A 159 2.46 -5.96 7.45
CA LYS A 159 3.89 -5.90 7.15
C LYS A 159 4.70 -6.97 7.88
N GLU A 160 4.06 -7.70 8.79
CA GLU A 160 4.71 -8.73 9.60
C GLU A 160 4.91 -9.99 8.76
N MET A 161 6.12 -10.52 8.78
CA MET A 161 6.43 -11.85 8.22
C MET A 161 6.21 -12.86 9.32
N GLY A 162 5.03 -13.45 9.34
CA GLY A 162 4.66 -14.48 10.30
C GLY A 162 4.87 -15.90 9.74
N LYS A 163 4.07 -16.85 10.24
CA LYS A 163 4.07 -18.22 9.72
C LYS A 163 3.57 -18.27 8.28
N SER A 164 4.21 -19.07 7.47
CA SER A 164 3.78 -19.31 6.10
C SER A 164 2.83 -20.48 6.02
N TYR A 165 1.81 -20.32 5.18
CA TYR A 165 0.87 -21.36 4.81
C TYR A 165 0.76 -21.44 3.29
N PRO A 166 0.55 -22.63 2.70
CA PRO A 166 0.59 -22.83 1.24
C PRO A 166 -0.49 -22.06 0.48
N ASN A 167 -1.50 -21.55 1.18
CA ASN A 167 -2.61 -20.77 0.64
C ASN A 167 -2.55 -19.28 1.05
N LEU A 168 -1.49 -18.83 1.74
CA LEU A 168 -1.35 -17.46 2.22
C LEU A 168 -0.59 -16.60 1.21
N PHE A 169 -1.21 -15.48 0.81
CA PHE A 169 -0.65 -14.44 -0.05
C PHE A 169 -0.41 -13.15 0.74
N GLN A 170 0.85 -12.82 0.98
CA GLN A 170 1.24 -11.55 1.60
C GLN A 170 1.32 -10.48 0.51
N THR A 171 0.44 -9.48 0.55
CA THR A 171 0.35 -8.44 -0.48
C THR A 171 1.32 -7.28 -0.27
N ILE A 172 1.85 -7.14 0.94
CA ILE A 172 2.86 -6.13 1.27
C ILE A 172 4.25 -6.67 0.91
N THR A 173 5.00 -5.90 0.13
CA THR A 173 6.37 -6.27 -0.24
C THR A 173 7.29 -6.19 0.98
N PRO A 174 8.01 -7.26 1.32
CA PRO A 174 8.95 -7.25 2.44
C PRO A 174 10.02 -6.18 2.31
N THR A 175 10.36 -5.53 3.43
CA THR A 175 11.40 -4.48 3.46
C THR A 175 12.75 -4.97 2.93
N SER A 176 13.09 -6.24 3.13
CA SER A 176 14.32 -6.84 2.60
C SER A 176 14.36 -6.81 1.06
N LEU A 177 13.23 -7.06 0.41
CA LEU A 177 13.12 -7.00 -1.05
C LEU A 177 13.18 -5.56 -1.56
N LEU A 178 12.54 -4.60 -0.87
CA LEU A 178 12.64 -3.18 -1.20
C LEU A 178 14.09 -2.71 -1.17
N ARG A 179 14.80 -3.07 -0.10
CA ARG A 179 16.22 -2.72 0.06
C ARG A 179 17.11 -3.41 -0.97
N SER A 180 16.91 -4.70 -1.24
CA SER A 180 17.67 -5.42 -2.26
C SER A 180 17.50 -4.79 -3.63
N ALA A 181 16.27 -4.54 -4.04
CA ALA A 181 15.94 -4.01 -5.35
C ALA A 181 16.61 -2.66 -5.66
N ILE A 182 16.68 -1.76 -4.67
CA ILE A 182 17.32 -0.45 -4.90
C ILE A 182 18.85 -0.59 -5.04
N PHE A 183 19.50 -1.49 -4.29
CA PHE A 183 20.92 -1.78 -4.48
C PHE A 183 21.20 -2.42 -5.84
N ASP A 184 20.37 -3.37 -6.26
CA ASP A 184 20.50 -4.03 -7.55
C ASP A 184 20.31 -3.02 -8.69
N PHE A 185 19.35 -2.13 -8.58
CA PHE A 185 19.16 -1.02 -9.54
C PHE A 185 20.41 -0.15 -9.66
N MET A 186 20.98 0.29 -8.54
CA MET A 186 22.20 1.12 -8.55
C MET A 186 23.38 0.40 -9.24
N ARG A 187 23.46 -0.92 -9.10
CA ARG A 187 24.48 -1.76 -9.80
C ARG A 187 24.22 -1.86 -11.29
N THR A 188 22.95 -2.06 -11.71
CA THR A 188 22.62 -2.10 -13.15
C THR A 188 22.99 -0.80 -13.87
N LYS A 189 23.03 0.32 -13.16
CA LYS A 189 23.51 1.62 -13.65
C LYS A 189 25.03 1.79 -13.55
N ASN A 190 25.78 0.75 -13.22
CA ASN A 190 27.24 0.80 -12.97
C ASN A 190 27.62 1.89 -11.96
N GLY A 191 26.76 2.11 -10.96
CA GLY A 191 26.90 3.15 -9.96
C GLY A 191 28.03 2.88 -8.96
N ASN A 192 28.58 3.94 -8.40
CA ASN A 192 29.42 3.90 -7.21
C ASN A 192 28.53 4.11 -6.00
N ILE A 193 28.47 3.11 -5.09
CA ILE A 193 27.53 3.12 -3.97
C ILE A 193 28.27 3.45 -2.68
N ILE A 194 27.84 4.50 -2.01
CA ILE A 194 28.42 5.00 -0.75
C ILE A 194 27.31 5.06 0.29
N ALA A 195 27.56 4.58 1.50
CA ALA A 195 26.62 4.65 2.61
C ALA A 195 27.04 5.67 3.66
N VAL A 196 26.10 6.51 4.06
CA VAL A 196 26.16 7.47 5.17
C VAL A 196 25.13 7.01 6.20
N VAL A 197 25.55 6.27 7.21
CA VAL A 197 24.64 5.59 8.15
C VAL A 197 24.90 6.07 9.58
N ASP A 198 23.84 6.57 10.22
CA ASP A 198 23.85 6.99 11.63
C ASP A 198 24.21 5.81 12.56
N LYS A 199 24.96 6.08 13.61
CA LYS A 199 25.30 5.10 14.65
C LYS A 199 24.07 4.43 15.26
N LYS A 200 22.93 5.14 15.31
CA LYS A 200 21.65 4.64 15.83
C LYS A 200 20.95 3.67 14.88
N LYS A 201 21.29 3.66 13.58
CA LYS A 201 20.70 2.77 12.56
C LYS A 201 21.44 1.43 12.46
N VAL A 202 21.61 0.75 13.60
CA VAL A 202 22.42 -0.48 13.73
C VAL A 202 21.93 -1.60 12.80
N SER A 203 20.63 -1.83 12.74
CA SER A 203 20.05 -2.89 11.90
C SER A 203 20.27 -2.65 10.40
N VAL A 204 20.14 -1.40 9.95
CA VAL A 204 20.42 -1.04 8.56
C VAL A 204 21.89 -1.19 8.21
N LYS A 205 22.78 -0.74 9.12
CA LYS A 205 24.23 -0.91 8.94
C LYS A 205 24.59 -2.38 8.84
N LYS A 206 24.05 -3.21 9.72
CA LYS A 206 24.25 -4.67 9.69
C LYS A 206 23.80 -5.26 8.37
N TYR A 207 22.59 -4.91 7.92
CA TYR A 207 22.05 -5.37 6.63
C TYR A 207 23.00 -5.03 5.47
N ILE A 208 23.48 -3.77 5.39
CA ILE A 208 24.38 -3.36 4.31
C ILE A 208 25.70 -4.14 4.38
N VAL A 209 26.30 -4.26 5.55
CA VAL A 209 27.58 -5.00 5.74
C VAL A 209 27.44 -6.46 5.35
N GLU A 210 26.32 -7.10 5.69
CA GLU A 210 26.12 -8.53 5.43
C GLU A 210 25.73 -8.84 3.99
N ASN A 211 24.91 -7.97 3.36
CA ASN A 211 24.26 -8.26 2.08
C ASN A 211 24.78 -7.41 0.91
N GLN A 212 25.49 -6.30 1.17
CA GLN A 212 25.90 -5.33 0.15
C GLN A 212 27.40 -5.07 0.22
N LYS A 213 28.19 -6.10 -0.12
CA LYS A 213 29.66 -6.14 0.06
C LYS A 213 30.46 -5.09 -0.69
N ASP A 214 29.91 -4.54 -1.76
CA ASP A 214 30.52 -3.53 -2.62
C ASP A 214 30.27 -2.10 -2.15
N VAL A 215 29.45 -1.91 -1.12
CA VAL A 215 29.11 -0.59 -0.57
C VAL A 215 30.25 -0.09 0.33
N ARG A 216 30.67 1.14 0.08
CA ARG A 216 31.70 1.81 0.89
C ARG A 216 31.03 2.78 1.87
N PHE A 217 31.52 2.81 3.09
CA PHE A 217 30.97 3.67 4.14
C PHE A 217 31.78 4.96 4.29
N ALA A 218 31.09 6.11 4.27
CA ALA A 218 31.64 7.35 4.77
C ALA A 218 31.80 7.26 6.29
N THR A 219 32.91 7.76 6.82
CA THR A 219 33.16 7.75 8.26
C THR A 219 32.37 8.87 8.96
N LEU A 220 32.02 8.61 10.21
CA LEU A 220 31.49 9.62 11.11
C LEU A 220 32.60 10.07 12.06
N ASP A 221 32.52 11.32 12.50
CA ASP A 221 33.42 11.84 13.54
C ASP A 221 33.06 11.33 14.94
N ALA A 222 33.79 11.76 15.96
CA ALA A 222 33.57 11.35 17.33
C ALA A 222 32.18 11.74 17.86
N THR A 223 31.60 12.84 17.36
CA THR A 223 30.26 13.31 17.72
C THR A 223 29.13 12.55 17.00
N GLY A 224 29.47 11.73 16.01
CA GLY A 224 28.54 11.02 15.16
C GLY A 224 28.07 11.81 13.94
N SER A 225 28.72 12.96 13.67
CA SER A 225 28.46 13.77 12.48
C SER A 225 29.22 13.22 11.27
N LEU A 226 28.74 13.56 10.06
CA LEU A 226 29.39 13.14 8.82
C LEU A 226 30.78 13.74 8.69
N ASN A 227 31.79 12.90 8.47
CA ASN A 227 33.09 13.37 8.02
C ASN A 227 33.06 13.66 6.52
N VAL A 228 32.93 14.95 6.19
CA VAL A 228 32.80 15.44 4.81
C VAL A 228 33.99 15.05 3.94
N VAL A 229 35.22 15.05 4.49
CA VAL A 229 36.46 14.67 3.77
C VAL A 229 36.39 13.19 3.39
N SER A 230 35.93 12.34 4.31
CA SER A 230 35.74 10.92 4.04
C SER A 230 34.72 10.69 2.91
N LEU A 231 33.58 11.37 2.93
CA LEU A 231 32.59 11.24 1.86
C LEU A 231 33.17 11.67 0.50
N LYS A 232 33.83 12.84 0.44
CA LYS A 232 34.45 13.35 -0.80
C LYS A 232 35.51 12.41 -1.36
N ALA A 233 36.29 11.77 -0.51
CA ALA A 233 37.32 10.81 -0.92
C ALA A 233 36.77 9.52 -1.56
N LEU A 234 35.49 9.21 -1.32
CA LEU A 234 34.83 8.03 -1.88
C LEU A 234 34.17 8.29 -3.23
N LEU A 235 34.01 9.55 -3.65
CA LEU A 235 33.39 9.91 -4.91
C LEU A 235 34.27 9.53 -6.12
N VAL A 236 33.64 9.07 -7.19
CA VAL A 236 34.28 8.65 -8.43
C VAL A 236 33.78 9.51 -9.57
N LYS A 237 34.72 10.07 -10.34
CA LYS A 237 34.40 10.79 -11.59
C LYS A 237 33.88 9.80 -12.64
N ASN A 238 33.04 10.29 -13.54
CA ASN A 238 32.48 9.52 -14.66
C ASN A 238 31.58 8.32 -14.27
N LYS A 239 31.13 8.28 -13.02
CA LYS A 239 30.09 7.36 -12.54
C LYS A 239 28.99 8.12 -11.82
N ILE A 240 27.80 7.54 -11.75
CA ILE A 240 26.78 7.99 -10.82
C ILE A 240 27.22 7.57 -9.42
N ASN A 241 27.35 8.52 -8.52
CA ASN A 241 27.64 8.28 -7.12
C ASN A 241 26.31 8.26 -6.34
N TYR A 242 25.83 7.08 -6.02
CA TYR A 242 24.66 6.91 -5.19
C TYR A 242 25.07 7.01 -3.73
N VAL A 243 24.52 7.97 -3.02
CA VAL A 243 24.78 8.15 -1.59
C VAL A 243 23.57 7.75 -0.79
N VAL A 244 23.63 6.55 -0.24
CA VAL A 244 22.60 5.97 0.62
C VAL A 244 22.71 6.59 2.00
N MET A 245 21.74 7.43 2.34
CA MET A 245 21.68 8.16 3.61
C MET A 245 20.63 7.56 4.53
N GLU A 246 21.09 7.03 5.67
CA GLU A 246 20.23 6.41 6.67
C GLU A 246 20.40 7.04 8.04
N THR A 247 19.65 8.07 8.31
CA THR A 247 19.63 8.82 9.56
C THR A 247 18.30 9.55 9.75
N ALA A 248 17.89 9.73 11.00
CA ALA A 248 16.83 10.65 11.40
C ALA A 248 17.40 11.93 12.08
N ASN A 249 18.72 12.10 12.06
CA ASN A 249 19.36 13.29 12.63
C ASN A 249 19.38 14.41 11.59
N THR A 250 18.61 15.47 11.83
CA THR A 250 18.48 16.62 10.93
C THR A 250 19.82 17.26 10.58
N SER A 251 20.74 17.42 11.55
CA SER A 251 22.07 17.97 11.29
C SER A 251 22.88 17.10 10.33
N MET A 252 22.82 15.79 10.48
CA MET A 252 23.49 14.84 9.59
C MET A 252 22.87 14.86 8.19
N ILE A 253 21.54 14.94 8.09
CA ILE A 253 20.82 15.10 6.82
C ILE A 253 21.30 16.38 6.11
N LYS A 254 21.25 17.52 6.80
CA LYS A 254 21.70 18.82 6.25
C LYS A 254 23.15 18.78 5.79
N ALA A 255 24.06 18.21 6.60
CA ALA A 255 25.47 18.10 6.24
C ALA A 255 25.68 17.23 5.01
N THR A 256 24.96 16.10 4.90
CA THR A 256 25.02 15.22 3.71
C THR A 256 24.51 15.96 2.47
N ILE A 257 23.32 16.54 2.51
CA ILE A 257 22.72 17.29 1.39
C ILE A 257 23.65 18.42 0.94
N THR A 258 24.11 19.27 1.87
CA THR A 258 25.01 20.39 1.57
C THR A 258 26.31 19.90 0.92
N THR A 259 26.89 18.81 1.42
CA THR A 259 28.10 18.22 0.83
C THR A 259 27.85 17.75 -0.60
N LEU A 260 26.76 17.02 -0.85
CA LEU A 260 26.44 16.51 -2.18
C LEU A 260 26.20 17.65 -3.16
N LEU A 261 25.46 18.68 -2.79
CA LEU A 261 25.25 19.87 -3.62
C LEU A 261 26.57 20.59 -3.94
N SER A 262 27.51 20.66 -2.98
CA SER A 262 28.80 21.31 -3.19
C SER A 262 29.71 20.60 -4.18
N VAL A 263 29.54 19.28 -4.34
CA VAL A 263 30.35 18.47 -5.26
C VAL A 263 29.64 18.14 -6.57
N GLN A 264 28.33 18.40 -6.68
CA GLN A 264 27.51 18.10 -7.85
C GLN A 264 28.09 18.67 -9.17
N PRO A 265 28.72 19.85 -9.20
CA PRO A 265 29.34 20.35 -10.43
C PRO A 265 30.50 19.50 -10.96
N LEU A 266 31.14 18.72 -10.08
CA LEU A 266 32.32 17.90 -10.39
C LEU A 266 32.03 16.40 -10.47
N TYR A 267 30.96 15.96 -9.80
CA TYR A 267 30.57 14.57 -9.68
C TYR A 267 29.08 14.42 -9.95
N ASN A 268 28.72 13.40 -10.69
CA ASN A 268 27.31 13.00 -10.80
C ASN A 268 26.91 12.31 -9.50
N VAL A 269 26.12 12.99 -8.66
CA VAL A 269 25.67 12.47 -7.35
C VAL A 269 24.17 12.37 -7.30
N GLN A 270 23.66 11.28 -6.68
CA GLN A 270 22.25 11.06 -6.41
C GLN A 270 22.05 10.63 -4.96
N LEU A 271 21.12 11.28 -4.27
CA LEU A 271 20.76 10.93 -2.90
C LEU A 271 19.81 9.72 -2.90
N VAL A 272 20.04 8.77 -2.00
CA VAL A 272 19.25 7.55 -1.87
C VAL A 272 18.84 7.35 -0.43
N ILE A 273 17.60 6.94 -0.18
CA ILE A 273 17.14 6.42 1.11
C ILE A 273 16.54 5.03 0.91
N LEU A 274 16.65 4.17 1.91
CA LEU A 274 16.15 2.78 1.84
C LEU A 274 14.71 2.63 2.33
N GLU A 275 14.23 3.61 3.08
CA GLU A 275 12.88 3.67 3.64
C GLU A 275 12.39 5.12 3.69
N PRO A 276 11.06 5.37 3.63
CA PRO A 276 10.51 6.69 3.86
C PRO A 276 11.02 7.28 5.19
N ASN A 277 11.36 8.56 5.18
CA ASN A 277 11.95 9.27 6.32
C ASN A 277 11.22 10.59 6.53
N GLU A 278 10.35 10.63 7.54
CA GLU A 278 9.53 11.81 7.88
C GLU A 278 10.39 13.05 8.19
N THR A 279 11.66 12.87 8.60
CA THR A 279 12.59 13.99 8.83
C THR A 279 12.92 14.75 7.54
N LEU A 280 12.75 14.13 6.38
CA LEU A 280 12.92 14.80 5.07
C LEU A 280 11.72 15.67 4.69
N ASP A 281 10.58 15.45 5.32
CA ASP A 281 9.33 16.19 5.08
C ASP A 281 9.08 17.22 6.20
N THR A 282 10.09 18.02 6.46
CA THR A 282 10.04 19.10 7.46
C THR A 282 10.55 20.41 6.87
N ASP A 283 10.10 21.53 7.41
CA ASP A 283 10.54 22.88 7.00
C ASP A 283 12.06 23.08 7.11
N GLU A 284 12.74 22.20 7.87
CA GLU A 284 14.19 22.27 8.03
C GLU A 284 14.96 21.72 6.82
N ILE A 285 14.33 20.91 5.96
CA ILE A 285 14.94 20.31 4.78
C ILE A 285 14.29 20.89 3.53
N GLU A 286 15.01 21.72 2.81
CA GLU A 286 14.52 22.33 1.59
C GLU A 286 14.22 21.28 0.52
N PHE A 287 12.96 21.17 0.14
CA PHE A 287 12.49 20.24 -0.91
C PHE A 287 13.26 20.46 -2.25
N ALA A 288 13.56 21.69 -2.60
CA ALA A 288 14.34 22.02 -3.79
C ALA A 288 15.71 21.33 -3.84
N ASN A 289 16.33 21.07 -2.68
CA ASN A 289 17.61 20.37 -2.62
C ASN A 289 17.44 18.86 -2.85
N LEU A 290 16.33 18.27 -2.40
CA LEU A 290 15.99 16.88 -2.69
C LEU A 290 15.72 16.65 -4.19
N LEU A 291 15.06 17.61 -4.86
CA LEU A 291 14.87 17.63 -6.32
C LEU A 291 16.21 17.70 -7.06
N LYS A 292 17.09 18.62 -6.70
CA LYS A 292 18.43 18.75 -7.32
C LYS A 292 19.24 17.47 -7.20
N LEU A 293 19.15 16.79 -6.07
CA LEU A 293 19.84 15.52 -5.80
C LEU A 293 19.06 14.30 -6.31
N LYS A 294 17.91 14.50 -6.96
CA LYS A 294 17.04 13.44 -7.50
C LYS A 294 16.84 12.33 -6.49
N LEU A 295 16.35 12.68 -5.27
CA LEU A 295 16.14 11.72 -4.19
C LEU A 295 15.49 10.44 -4.71
N LEU A 296 16.18 9.32 -4.60
CA LEU A 296 15.77 7.99 -5.06
C LEU A 296 15.39 7.11 -3.86
N TYR A 297 14.26 6.41 -3.93
CA TYR A 297 13.81 5.54 -2.85
C TYR A 297 12.94 4.40 -3.35
N PRO A 298 12.90 3.24 -2.65
CA PRO A 298 12.01 2.15 -2.98
C PRO A 298 10.63 2.37 -2.34
N SER A 299 9.57 1.99 -3.05
CA SER A 299 8.21 2.10 -2.56
C SER A 299 7.34 0.92 -2.99
N MET A 300 6.36 0.57 -2.18
CA MET A 300 5.31 -0.41 -2.52
C MET A 300 4.20 0.20 -3.35
N THR A 301 4.09 1.52 -3.31
CA THR A 301 3.07 2.30 -4.01
C THR A 301 3.72 3.40 -4.82
N ARG A 302 3.01 3.91 -5.81
CA ARG A 302 3.40 5.09 -6.58
C ARG A 302 2.26 6.09 -6.64
N GLU A 303 2.59 7.35 -6.77
CA GLU A 303 1.62 8.32 -7.28
C GLU A 303 1.27 7.97 -8.72
N ASN A 304 0.00 7.99 -9.05
CA ASN A 304 -0.46 7.57 -10.35
C ASN A 304 -1.52 8.53 -10.89
N ASN A 305 -1.20 9.18 -12.00
CA ASN A 305 -2.10 10.09 -12.72
C ASN A 305 -2.60 9.46 -14.03
N SER A 306 -2.59 8.13 -14.13
CA SER A 306 -3.14 7.44 -15.29
C SER A 306 -4.65 7.66 -15.40
N PRO A 307 -5.25 7.48 -16.58
CA PRO A 307 -6.68 7.58 -16.76
C PRO A 307 -7.47 6.71 -15.76
N GLU A 308 -6.96 5.52 -15.45
CA GLU A 308 -7.59 4.58 -14.53
C GLU A 308 -7.57 5.11 -13.09
N ALA A 309 -6.46 5.69 -12.66
CA ALA A 309 -6.34 6.31 -11.34
C ALA A 309 -7.29 7.52 -11.20
N VAL A 310 -7.38 8.35 -12.22
CA VAL A 310 -8.31 9.50 -12.27
C VAL A 310 -9.77 9.02 -12.23
N ILE A 311 -10.09 7.94 -12.93
CA ILE A 311 -11.44 7.34 -12.90
C ILE A 311 -11.75 6.80 -11.51
N PHE A 312 -10.81 6.08 -10.88
CA PHE A 312 -10.97 5.61 -9.51
C PHE A 312 -11.25 6.77 -8.54
N GLU A 313 -10.42 7.80 -8.56
CA GLU A 313 -10.59 8.97 -7.68
C GLU A 313 -11.94 9.64 -7.88
N LYS A 314 -12.36 9.84 -9.14
CA LYS A 314 -13.67 10.39 -9.48
C LYS A 314 -14.81 9.54 -8.93
N ASN A 315 -14.77 8.23 -9.16
CA ASN A 315 -15.80 7.30 -8.72
C ASN A 315 -15.87 7.24 -7.19
N TYR A 316 -14.71 7.23 -6.53
CA TYR A 316 -14.63 7.27 -5.08
C TYR A 316 -15.24 8.56 -4.51
N LYS A 317 -14.88 9.72 -5.06
CA LYS A 317 -15.46 11.03 -4.66
C LYS A 317 -16.96 11.11 -4.88
N LEU A 318 -17.46 10.58 -5.98
CA LEU A 318 -18.90 10.55 -6.26
C LEU A 318 -19.66 9.75 -5.19
N LYS A 319 -19.12 8.60 -4.79
CA LYS A 319 -19.76 7.69 -3.83
C LYS A 319 -19.60 8.16 -2.37
N ASN A 320 -18.40 8.59 -1.99
CA ASN A 320 -18.05 8.85 -0.59
C ASN A 320 -18.00 10.33 -0.22
N LYS A 321 -18.05 11.25 -1.19
CA LYS A 321 -18.02 12.73 -1.02
C LYS A 321 -16.70 13.26 -0.43
N VAL A 322 -15.66 12.43 -0.39
CA VAL A 322 -14.30 12.78 0.05
C VAL A 322 -13.26 12.19 -0.92
N THR A 323 -12.05 12.71 -0.89
CA THR A 323 -10.92 12.15 -1.65
C THR A 323 -10.46 10.83 -1.02
N PRO A 324 -10.09 9.81 -1.81
CA PRO A 324 -9.55 8.57 -1.25
C PRO A 324 -8.20 8.85 -0.55
N ASN A 325 -8.00 8.20 0.57
CA ASN A 325 -6.70 8.14 1.24
C ASN A 325 -5.97 6.81 0.90
N ALA A 326 -4.77 6.63 1.43
CA ALA A 326 -3.96 5.43 1.19
C ALA A 326 -4.67 4.11 1.55
N PHE A 327 -5.51 4.10 2.61
CA PHE A 327 -6.26 2.90 2.98
C PHE A 327 -7.42 2.62 2.04
N ALA A 328 -8.09 3.66 1.55
CA ALA A 328 -9.14 3.54 0.54
C ALA A 328 -8.55 3.03 -0.79
N THR A 329 -7.45 3.61 -1.25
CA THR A 329 -6.76 3.13 -2.45
C THR A 329 -6.28 1.69 -2.29
N ARG A 330 -5.75 1.34 -1.13
CA ARG A 330 -5.34 -0.04 -0.82
C ARG A 330 -6.51 -1.02 -0.85
N GLY A 331 -7.66 -0.64 -0.29
CA GLY A 331 -8.89 -1.42 -0.34
C GLY A 331 -9.36 -1.68 -1.76
N PHE A 332 -9.28 -0.64 -2.60
CA PHE A 332 -9.54 -0.77 -4.03
C PHE A 332 -8.54 -1.73 -4.70
N ASP A 333 -7.25 -1.46 -4.59
CA ASP A 333 -6.20 -2.19 -5.29
C ASP A 333 -6.23 -3.69 -5.00
N VAL A 334 -6.29 -4.07 -3.71
CA VAL A 334 -6.29 -5.49 -3.31
C VAL A 334 -7.57 -6.19 -3.74
N THR A 335 -8.72 -5.51 -3.61
CA THR A 335 -10.01 -6.13 -3.96
C THR A 335 -10.17 -6.24 -5.47
N PHE A 336 -9.80 -5.20 -6.22
CA PHE A 336 -9.89 -5.21 -7.68
C PHE A 336 -8.94 -6.24 -8.30
N ASP A 337 -7.69 -6.30 -7.81
CA ASP A 337 -6.73 -7.33 -8.23
C ASP A 337 -7.28 -8.75 -8.00
N ALA A 338 -7.85 -9.02 -6.83
CA ALA A 338 -8.41 -10.31 -6.51
C ALA A 338 -9.60 -10.67 -7.42
N LEU A 339 -10.51 -9.73 -7.66
CA LEU A 339 -11.67 -9.91 -8.54
C LEU A 339 -11.25 -10.20 -9.97
N MET A 340 -10.28 -9.43 -10.50
CA MET A 340 -9.78 -9.62 -11.86
C MET A 340 -9.08 -10.98 -12.01
N ARG A 341 -8.21 -11.37 -11.06
CA ARG A 341 -7.55 -12.69 -11.07
C ARG A 341 -8.55 -13.84 -11.02
N LEU A 342 -9.57 -13.73 -10.18
CA LEU A 342 -10.62 -14.74 -10.09
C LEU A 342 -11.45 -14.83 -11.37
N SER A 343 -11.68 -13.74 -12.09
CA SER A 343 -12.47 -13.75 -13.32
C SER A 343 -11.74 -14.33 -14.52
N GLN A 344 -10.42 -14.25 -14.54
CA GLN A 344 -9.58 -14.55 -15.73
C GLN A 344 -8.85 -15.87 -15.66
N SER A 345 -8.83 -16.55 -14.53
CA SER A 345 -8.12 -17.81 -14.32
C SER A 345 -8.98 -18.84 -13.62
N ASN A 346 -8.64 -20.11 -13.75
CA ASN A 346 -9.30 -21.22 -13.06
C ASN A 346 -9.12 -21.13 -11.55
N SER A 347 -7.98 -20.62 -11.09
CA SER A 347 -7.71 -20.41 -9.65
C SER A 347 -6.95 -19.11 -9.43
N TYR A 348 -7.12 -18.56 -8.21
CA TYR A 348 -6.33 -17.42 -7.76
C TYR A 348 -4.82 -17.71 -7.77
N PHE A 349 -4.43 -18.94 -7.38
CA PHE A 349 -3.03 -19.37 -7.31
C PHE A 349 -2.34 -19.30 -8.67
N GLU A 350 -3.00 -19.80 -9.71
CA GLU A 350 -2.45 -19.79 -11.07
C GLU A 350 -2.22 -18.34 -11.54
N SER A 351 -3.25 -17.50 -11.48
CA SER A 351 -3.14 -16.12 -11.89
C SER A 351 -2.10 -15.33 -11.06
N ALA A 352 -2.08 -15.53 -9.74
CA ALA A 352 -1.16 -14.80 -8.87
C ALA A 352 0.31 -15.11 -9.15
N THR A 353 0.63 -16.36 -9.56
CA THR A 353 2.02 -16.78 -9.80
C THR A 353 2.49 -16.59 -11.23
N THR A 354 1.59 -16.40 -12.18
CA THR A 354 1.92 -16.27 -13.61
C THR A 354 1.78 -14.86 -14.15
N GLN A 355 1.03 -14.00 -13.46
CA GLN A 355 0.71 -12.65 -13.94
C GLN A 355 1.15 -11.57 -12.96
N VAL A 356 1.87 -10.59 -13.49
CA VAL A 356 2.17 -9.33 -12.79
C VAL A 356 1.06 -8.35 -13.09
N THR A 357 0.51 -7.71 -12.06
CA THR A 357 -0.54 -6.71 -12.21
C THR A 357 -0.15 -5.40 -11.54
N GLU A 358 -0.57 -4.30 -12.12
CA GLU A 358 -0.46 -2.96 -11.53
C GLU A 358 -1.86 -2.36 -11.41
N GLN A 359 -2.18 -1.89 -10.21
CA GLN A 359 -3.45 -1.25 -9.91
C GLN A 359 -3.25 0.27 -9.78
N VAL A 360 -4.13 0.97 -9.07
CA VAL A 360 -4.02 2.43 -8.95
C VAL A 360 -2.67 2.85 -8.38
N GLU A 361 -2.27 2.31 -7.25
CA GLU A 361 -0.97 2.62 -6.63
C GLU A 361 -0.09 1.39 -6.45
N SER A 362 -0.68 0.19 -6.32
CA SER A 362 0.02 -1.02 -5.93
C SER A 362 0.40 -1.89 -7.13
N LYS A 363 1.51 -2.63 -6.99
CA LYS A 363 1.95 -3.66 -7.93
C LYS A 363 1.95 -5.02 -7.23
N PHE A 364 1.38 -6.02 -7.89
CA PHE A 364 1.30 -7.39 -7.40
C PHE A 364 2.07 -8.33 -8.33
N ASP A 365 3.17 -8.87 -7.81
CA ASP A 365 4.06 -9.83 -8.46
C ASP A 365 4.44 -10.88 -7.42
N TYR A 366 3.65 -11.95 -7.35
CA TYR A 366 3.81 -12.95 -6.31
C TYR A 366 4.83 -14.02 -6.68
N PHE A 367 5.56 -14.46 -5.68
CA PHE A 367 6.43 -15.63 -5.77
C PHE A 367 6.20 -16.52 -4.56
N LYS A 368 6.40 -17.81 -4.75
CA LYS A 368 6.38 -18.78 -3.65
C LYS A 368 7.66 -18.64 -2.85
N ASN A 369 7.55 -18.39 -1.56
CA ASN A 369 8.70 -18.30 -0.68
C ASN A 369 9.18 -19.70 -0.24
N GLU A 370 10.39 -19.79 0.30
CA GLU A 370 11.00 -21.05 0.74
C GLU A 370 10.20 -21.75 1.86
N THR A 371 9.43 -21.00 2.61
CA THR A 371 8.63 -21.48 3.75
C THR A 371 7.22 -21.93 3.33
N GLY A 372 6.89 -21.86 2.03
CA GLY A 372 5.71 -22.47 1.44
C GLY A 372 4.55 -21.53 1.12
N GLY A 373 4.54 -20.28 1.61
CA GLY A 373 3.53 -19.26 1.29
C GLY A 373 3.94 -18.42 0.07
N PHE A 374 3.15 -17.39 -0.20
CA PHE A 374 3.39 -16.45 -1.30
C PHE A 374 3.66 -15.06 -0.77
N ALA A 375 4.70 -14.42 -1.28
CA ALA A 375 5.03 -13.04 -0.97
C ALA A 375 4.99 -12.18 -2.23
N ASN A 376 4.59 -10.93 -2.09
CA ASN A 376 4.65 -9.95 -3.16
C ASN A 376 6.08 -9.40 -3.28
N LYS A 377 6.62 -9.35 -4.49
CA LYS A 377 7.86 -8.64 -4.85
C LYS A 377 7.60 -7.42 -5.74
N GLY A 378 6.32 -7.09 -5.96
CA GLY A 378 5.92 -5.91 -6.69
C GLY A 378 6.33 -4.64 -5.94
N LEU A 379 7.11 -3.79 -6.57
CA LEU A 379 7.62 -2.54 -6.02
C LEU A 379 7.91 -1.53 -7.12
N TYR A 380 8.15 -0.31 -6.71
CA TYR A 380 8.64 0.78 -7.54
C TYR A 380 9.93 1.36 -6.95
N LEU A 381 10.79 1.81 -7.81
CA LEU A 381 11.89 2.70 -7.43
C LEU A 381 11.50 4.10 -7.90
N LEU A 382 11.34 5.00 -6.96
CA LEU A 382 10.80 6.33 -7.20
C LEU A 382 11.90 7.37 -7.04
N TYR A 383 11.86 8.42 -7.86
CA TYR A 383 12.75 9.54 -7.69
C TYR A 383 12.04 10.88 -7.88
N TYR A 384 12.53 11.90 -7.20
CA TYR A 384 12.07 13.27 -7.37
C TYR A 384 12.67 13.85 -8.65
N ASP A 385 11.81 14.34 -9.54
CA ASP A 385 12.27 14.95 -10.79
C ASP A 385 12.19 16.48 -10.74
N ALA A 386 12.93 17.13 -11.62
CA ALA A 386 13.06 18.58 -11.67
C ALA A 386 11.73 19.30 -11.97
N ASP A 387 10.76 18.62 -12.54
CA ASP A 387 9.40 19.12 -12.81
C ASP A 387 8.46 19.06 -11.59
N LEU A 388 8.98 18.81 -10.40
CA LEU A 388 8.27 18.70 -9.13
C LEU A 388 7.37 17.45 -9.03
N THR A 389 7.57 16.47 -9.88
CA THR A 389 6.84 15.19 -9.86
C THR A 389 7.70 14.06 -9.32
N VAL A 390 7.04 13.02 -8.83
CA VAL A 390 7.67 11.74 -8.49
C VAL A 390 7.54 10.80 -9.68
N LYS A 391 8.65 10.25 -10.13
CA LYS A 391 8.70 9.35 -11.30
C LYS A 391 9.25 7.99 -10.94
N VAL A 392 8.85 6.99 -11.72
CA VAL A 392 9.39 5.64 -11.62
C VAL A 392 10.73 5.59 -12.35
N ALA A 393 11.78 5.17 -11.65
CA ALA A 393 13.10 4.93 -12.22
C ALA A 393 13.07 3.65 -13.10
N LYS A 394 13.69 3.76 -14.29
CA LYS A 394 13.76 2.69 -15.29
C LYS A 394 15.18 2.18 -15.48
#